data_31c2d1a117edd05ac0f0a7b7cb8553f1
#
_entry.id   31c2d1a117edd05ac0f0a7b7cb8553f1
#
_cell.length_a   1.000
_cell.length_b   1.000
_cell.length_c   1.000
_cell.angle_alpha   90.00
_cell.angle_beta   90.00
_cell.angle_gamma   90.00
#
_symmetry.space_group_name_H-M   'P 1'
#
loop_
_entity.id
_entity.type
_entity.pdbx_description
1 polymer ?
#
loop_
_entity_poly.entity_id
_entity_poly.type
_entity_poly.pdbx_seq_one_letter_code
_entity_poly.pdbx_strand_id
1 'polypeptide(L)'
;AEVKGTNKGSWGAQAHVGYALFFTPNVGVGIGANFSHYGANASLSGTARWNDVTDTEGEQYNHLTIIHSLHDKQDVYLVEIPLTLYLDFPISYRLHLNMEAGAKYGIPILQNASFNADVEHQGNYGIWGLNIYDVPNHGFYRERDFHNNYSIAVKNQVSVFLKIGLAYEISKKVQFFANIYGDYGLTNTIAAGEAELGFQNDRLGMASAHSFMPEYNGIIATNNISVKSHPIQVGLELGLRFIFPHKKKYPCRCM
;
A
#
# COMPACT_ATOMS: atom_id res chain seq x y z
N ALA A 1 13.39 21.08 -3.76
CA ALA A 1 13.95 19.83 -3.18
C ALA A 1 14.37 18.91 -4.31
N GLU A 2 15.57 18.37 -4.27
CA GLU A 2 16.02 17.33 -5.20
C GLU A 2 16.03 16.01 -4.42
N VAL A 3 14.94 15.25 -4.57
CA VAL A 3 14.71 14.04 -3.82
C VAL A 3 14.59 12.87 -4.79
N LYS A 4 15.34 11.80 -4.56
CA LYS A 4 15.29 10.56 -5.33
C LYS A 4 14.74 9.44 -4.46
N GLY A 5 13.78 8.69 -4.99
CA GLY A 5 13.16 7.60 -4.24
C GLY A 5 12.88 6.38 -5.10
N THR A 6 12.80 5.24 -4.45
CA THR A 6 12.33 3.97 -5.04
C THR A 6 11.24 3.39 -4.16
N ASN A 7 10.19 2.88 -4.79
CA ASN A 7 9.13 2.15 -4.11
C ASN A 7 9.17 0.69 -4.58
N LYS A 8 9.12 -0.25 -3.64
CA LYS A 8 9.11 -1.69 -3.90
C LYS A 8 7.96 -2.33 -3.15
N GLY A 9 7.20 -3.17 -3.86
CA GLY A 9 6.23 -4.02 -3.21
C GLY A 9 6.91 -4.94 -2.19
N SER A 10 6.21 -5.20 -1.09
CA SER A 10 6.57 -6.21 -0.10
C SER A 10 5.63 -7.41 -0.23
N TRP A 11 5.82 -8.42 0.63
CA TRP A 11 4.91 -9.55 0.64
C TRP A 11 3.52 -9.14 1.15
N GLY A 12 2.48 -9.79 0.62
CA GLY A 12 1.11 -9.63 1.05
C GLY A 12 0.47 -10.99 1.32
N ALA A 13 -0.66 -10.98 2.02
CA ALA A 13 -1.45 -12.17 2.29
C ALA A 13 -2.93 -11.86 2.13
N GLN A 14 -3.70 -12.85 1.70
CA GLN A 14 -5.13 -12.72 1.52
C GLN A 14 -5.85 -13.98 2.02
N ALA A 15 -6.96 -13.79 2.71
CA ALA A 15 -7.91 -14.84 3.04
C ALA A 15 -9.26 -14.52 2.37
N HIS A 16 -9.88 -15.53 1.75
CA HIS A 16 -11.12 -15.38 0.99
C HIS A 16 -12.18 -16.37 1.47
N VAL A 17 -13.41 -15.90 1.58
CA VAL A 17 -14.61 -16.74 1.69
C VAL A 17 -15.68 -16.20 0.75
N GLY A 18 -16.35 -17.08 -0.01
CA GLY A 18 -17.35 -16.63 -0.97
C GLY A 18 -18.38 -17.70 -1.29
N TYR A 19 -19.41 -17.26 -1.97
CA TYR A 19 -20.47 -18.11 -2.51
C TYR A 19 -20.60 -17.86 -4.00
N ALA A 20 -20.64 -18.95 -4.78
CA ALA A 20 -20.79 -18.89 -6.22
C ALA A 20 -22.04 -19.66 -6.66
N LEU A 21 -22.76 -19.11 -7.62
CA LEU A 21 -23.92 -19.72 -8.27
C LEU A 21 -23.56 -20.03 -9.73
N PHE A 22 -23.57 -21.30 -10.08
CA PHE A 22 -23.33 -21.77 -11.42
C PHE A 22 -24.67 -21.93 -12.15
N PHE A 23 -24.86 -21.22 -13.25
CA PHE A 23 -26.04 -21.31 -14.11
C PHE A 23 -25.84 -22.28 -15.30
N THR A 24 -24.60 -22.57 -15.62
CA THR A 24 -24.20 -23.68 -16.48
C THR A 24 -23.14 -24.53 -15.76
N PRO A 25 -22.80 -25.72 -16.24
CA PRO A 25 -21.71 -26.50 -15.68
C PRO A 25 -20.37 -25.77 -15.65
N ASN A 26 -20.17 -24.81 -16.55
CA ASN A 26 -18.90 -24.16 -16.81
C ASN A 26 -18.85 -22.69 -16.39
N VAL A 27 -20.01 -22.04 -16.16
CA VAL A 27 -20.08 -20.59 -15.94
C VAL A 27 -20.92 -20.28 -14.71
N GLY A 28 -20.35 -19.51 -13.81
CA GLY A 28 -21.01 -19.05 -12.59
C GLY A 28 -20.63 -17.62 -12.23
N VAL A 29 -21.38 -17.04 -11.31
CA VAL A 29 -21.08 -15.75 -10.69
C VAL A 29 -21.05 -15.92 -9.19
N GLY A 30 -20.28 -15.11 -8.50
CA GLY A 30 -20.19 -15.18 -7.05
C GLY A 30 -19.85 -13.85 -6.41
N ILE A 31 -20.10 -13.81 -5.12
CA ILE A 31 -19.78 -12.72 -4.23
C ILE A 31 -19.10 -13.29 -2.99
N GLY A 32 -18.23 -12.52 -2.39
CA GLY A 32 -17.49 -12.98 -1.20
C GLY A 32 -17.04 -11.85 -0.30
N ALA A 33 -16.17 -12.21 0.62
CA ALA A 33 -15.42 -11.30 1.45
C ALA A 33 -13.96 -11.73 1.46
N ASN A 34 -13.06 -10.77 1.26
CA ASN A 34 -11.62 -10.95 1.42
C ASN A 34 -11.14 -10.14 2.62
N PHE A 35 -10.17 -10.68 3.31
CA PHE A 35 -9.30 -9.93 4.21
C PHE A 35 -7.90 -9.93 3.59
N SER A 36 -7.40 -8.75 3.22
CA SER A 36 -6.17 -8.59 2.46
C SER A 36 -5.17 -7.74 3.21
N HIS A 37 -3.91 -8.12 3.19
CA HIS A 37 -2.76 -7.36 3.66
C HIS A 37 -1.88 -6.98 2.47
N TYR A 38 -1.59 -5.69 2.33
CA TYR A 38 -0.67 -5.13 1.34
C TYR A 38 0.50 -4.49 2.06
N GLY A 39 1.71 -4.93 1.73
CA GLY A 39 2.95 -4.32 2.21
C GLY A 39 3.67 -3.56 1.11
N ALA A 40 4.27 -2.44 1.46
CA ALA A 40 5.16 -1.68 0.60
C ALA A 40 6.38 -1.17 1.37
N ASN A 41 7.52 -1.14 0.70
CA ASN A 41 8.75 -0.54 1.22
C ASN A 41 9.20 0.55 0.26
N ALA A 42 9.51 1.71 0.80
CA ALA A 42 10.05 2.80 0.01
C ALA A 42 11.38 3.28 0.59
N SER A 43 12.24 3.78 -0.27
CA SER A 43 13.52 4.36 0.13
C SER A 43 13.69 5.70 -0.55
N LEU A 44 14.15 6.67 0.21
CA LEU A 44 14.34 8.04 -0.22
C LEU A 44 15.71 8.52 0.18
N SER A 45 16.33 9.35 -0.66
CA SER A 45 17.51 10.14 -0.34
C SER A 45 17.47 11.46 -1.10
N GLY A 46 18.10 12.50 -0.58
CA GLY A 46 18.12 13.78 -1.26
C GLY A 46 18.40 14.96 -0.35
N THR A 47 18.23 16.15 -0.89
CA THR A 47 18.43 17.40 -0.16
C THR A 47 17.21 18.29 -0.35
N ALA A 48 16.66 18.76 0.76
CA ALA A 48 15.65 19.80 0.80
C ALA A 48 16.28 21.10 1.29
N ARG A 49 15.90 22.22 0.69
CA ARG A 49 16.42 23.56 1.03
C ARG A 49 15.27 24.50 1.25
N TRP A 50 15.34 25.25 2.34
CA TRP A 50 14.47 26.37 2.63
C TRP A 50 15.33 27.63 2.67
N ASN A 51 14.98 28.63 1.85
CA ASN A 51 15.70 29.87 1.76
C ASN A 51 15.10 30.89 2.73
N ASP A 52 15.90 31.86 3.13
CA ASP A 52 15.49 33.04 3.91
C ASP A 52 14.81 32.68 5.25
N VAL A 53 15.27 31.60 5.88
CA VAL A 53 14.89 31.24 7.26
C VAL A 53 15.55 32.25 8.20
N THR A 54 14.81 32.75 9.19
CA THR A 54 15.34 33.68 10.19
C THR A 54 15.63 32.94 11.48
N ASP A 55 16.83 33.11 12.03
CA ASP A 55 17.20 32.53 13.32
C ASP A 55 16.71 33.39 14.51
N THR A 56 17.06 32.99 15.73
CA THR A 56 16.65 33.67 16.96
C THR A 56 17.27 35.05 17.14
N GLU A 57 18.38 35.33 16.44
CA GLU A 57 19.09 36.59 16.46
C GLU A 57 18.62 37.56 15.37
N GLY A 58 17.72 37.10 14.52
CA GLY A 58 17.14 37.90 13.40
C GLY A 58 17.96 37.79 12.11
N GLU A 59 18.96 36.92 12.05
CA GLU A 59 19.78 36.71 10.88
C GLU A 59 19.16 35.72 9.89
N GLN A 60 19.32 36.01 8.62
CA GLN A 60 18.80 35.15 7.55
C GLN A 60 19.79 34.08 7.11
N TYR A 61 19.32 32.86 7.00
CA TYR A 61 20.13 31.75 6.53
C TYR A 61 19.29 30.79 5.63
N ASN A 62 19.97 29.96 4.87
CA ASN A 62 19.34 28.88 4.15
C ASN A 62 19.45 27.60 4.99
N HIS A 63 18.32 27.01 5.32
CA HIS A 63 18.29 25.72 6.01
C HIS A 63 18.39 24.59 4.99
N LEU A 64 19.34 23.69 5.18
CA LEU A 64 19.49 22.46 4.41
C LEU A 64 19.16 21.26 5.27
N THR A 65 18.31 20.39 4.74
CA THR A 65 18.11 19.06 5.30
C THR A 65 18.60 18.03 4.29
N ILE A 66 19.65 17.31 4.67
CA ILE A 66 20.24 16.26 3.86
C ILE A 66 19.72 14.93 4.36
N ILE A 67 18.95 14.25 3.52
CA ILE A 67 18.43 12.91 3.79
C ILE A 67 19.43 11.92 3.19
N HIS A 68 20.30 11.37 4.03
CA HIS A 68 21.27 10.35 3.61
C HIS A 68 20.59 9.05 3.26
N SER A 69 19.64 8.64 4.08
CA SER A 69 18.73 7.52 3.82
C SER A 69 17.43 7.69 4.59
N LEU A 70 16.34 7.34 3.98
CA LEU A 70 15.03 7.17 4.62
C LEU A 70 14.42 5.89 4.10
N HIS A 71 14.09 4.97 4.99
CA HIS A 71 13.41 3.72 4.70
C HIS A 71 12.03 3.76 5.33
N ASP A 72 11.01 3.65 4.49
CA ASP A 72 9.62 3.69 4.88
C ASP A 72 8.97 2.33 4.61
N LYS A 73 8.34 1.76 5.62
CA LYS A 73 7.59 0.52 5.55
C LYS A 73 6.12 0.83 5.80
N GLN A 74 5.26 0.35 4.91
CA GLN A 74 3.82 0.56 4.98
C GLN A 74 3.10 -0.77 4.95
N ASP A 75 2.13 -0.93 5.85
CA ASP A 75 1.27 -2.09 5.97
C ASP A 75 -0.19 -1.62 5.97
N VAL A 76 -0.97 -2.08 5.00
CA VAL A 76 -2.38 -1.74 4.84
C VAL A 76 -3.21 -3.00 4.85
N TYR A 77 -4.23 -3.03 5.71
CA TYR A 77 -5.20 -4.12 5.79
C TYR A 77 -6.55 -3.63 5.26
N LEU A 78 -7.14 -4.42 4.37
CA LEU A 78 -8.42 -4.14 3.75
C LEU A 78 -9.40 -5.28 3.99
N VAL A 79 -10.67 -4.90 4.14
CA VAL A 79 -11.80 -5.80 3.89
C VAL A 79 -12.31 -5.50 2.49
N GLU A 80 -12.40 -6.53 1.64
CA GLU A 80 -12.79 -6.37 0.24
C GLU A 80 -14.02 -7.21 -0.07
N ILE A 81 -14.87 -6.70 -0.93
CA ILE A 81 -16.06 -7.39 -1.44
C ILE A 81 -15.82 -7.68 -2.92
N PRO A 82 -15.44 -8.92 -3.30
CA PRO A 82 -15.26 -9.32 -4.69
C PRO A 82 -16.61 -9.69 -5.33
N LEU A 83 -16.79 -9.25 -6.56
CA LEU A 83 -17.78 -9.76 -7.51
C LEU A 83 -17.02 -10.55 -8.59
N THR A 84 -17.28 -11.84 -8.68
CA THR A 84 -16.47 -12.79 -9.45
C THR A 84 -17.28 -13.49 -10.52
N LEU A 85 -16.74 -13.57 -11.73
CA LEU A 85 -17.14 -14.48 -12.79
C LEU A 85 -16.26 -15.73 -12.70
N TYR A 86 -16.88 -16.88 -12.61
CA TYR A 86 -16.22 -18.18 -12.58
C TYR A 86 -16.36 -18.88 -13.91
N LEU A 87 -15.24 -19.40 -14.41
CA LEU A 87 -15.19 -20.28 -15.57
C LEU A 87 -14.48 -21.58 -15.16
N ASP A 88 -15.15 -22.70 -15.32
CA ASP A 88 -14.69 -24.03 -14.91
C ASP A 88 -14.77 -24.99 -16.09
N PHE A 89 -13.64 -25.49 -16.57
CA PHE A 89 -13.59 -26.37 -17.74
C PHE A 89 -12.98 -27.73 -17.34
N PRO A 90 -13.68 -28.84 -17.49
CA PRO A 90 -13.15 -30.15 -17.21
C PRO A 90 -12.03 -30.50 -18.21
N ILE A 91 -10.83 -30.78 -17.73
CA ILE A 91 -9.69 -31.27 -18.51
C ILE A 91 -9.68 -32.80 -18.48
N SER A 92 -10.03 -33.39 -17.33
CA SER A 92 -10.04 -34.82 -17.09
C SER A 92 -11.15 -35.18 -16.12
N TYR A 93 -11.32 -36.46 -15.79
CA TYR A 93 -12.39 -36.96 -14.90
C TYR A 93 -12.43 -36.25 -13.54
N ARG A 94 -11.29 -35.80 -13.01
CA ARG A 94 -11.20 -35.11 -11.71
C ARG A 94 -10.47 -33.77 -11.75
N LEU A 95 -9.97 -33.40 -12.92
CA LEU A 95 -9.14 -32.20 -13.07
C LEU A 95 -9.85 -31.18 -13.92
N HIS A 96 -9.95 -29.95 -13.42
CA HIS A 96 -10.60 -28.82 -14.07
C HIS A 96 -9.61 -27.66 -14.23
N LEU A 97 -9.70 -26.94 -15.33
CA LEU A 97 -9.13 -25.61 -15.49
C LEU A 97 -10.09 -24.61 -14.85
N ASN A 98 -9.62 -23.92 -13.84
CA ASN A 98 -10.37 -22.90 -13.14
C ASN A 98 -9.87 -21.51 -13.54
N MET A 99 -10.78 -20.63 -13.95
CA MET A 99 -10.49 -19.23 -14.23
C MET A 99 -11.51 -18.36 -13.49
N GLU A 100 -11.03 -17.30 -12.90
CA GLU A 100 -11.85 -16.34 -12.16
C GLU A 100 -11.44 -14.93 -12.56
N ALA A 101 -12.40 -14.09 -12.87
CA ALA A 101 -12.18 -12.69 -13.20
C ALA A 101 -13.24 -11.83 -12.50
N GLY A 102 -12.88 -10.64 -12.08
CA GLY A 102 -13.86 -9.79 -11.42
C GLY A 102 -13.31 -8.46 -10.96
N ALA A 103 -14.15 -7.78 -10.18
CA ALA A 103 -13.81 -6.53 -9.53
C ALA A 103 -14.00 -6.66 -8.01
N LYS A 104 -13.21 -5.89 -7.24
CA LYS A 104 -13.29 -5.83 -5.79
C LYS A 104 -13.46 -4.38 -5.33
N TYR A 105 -14.28 -4.19 -4.31
CA TYR A 105 -14.33 -2.95 -3.57
C TYR A 105 -13.69 -3.17 -2.20
N GLY A 106 -12.62 -2.43 -1.90
CA GLY A 106 -11.83 -2.56 -0.68
C GLY A 106 -11.99 -1.36 0.22
N ILE A 107 -12.19 -1.64 1.51
CA ILE A 107 -12.28 -0.65 2.59
C ILE A 107 -11.07 -0.86 3.50
N PRO A 108 -10.17 0.13 3.64
CA PRO A 108 -9.04 0.03 4.55
C PRO A 108 -9.53 0.09 6.00
N ILE A 109 -9.03 -0.84 6.83
CA ILE A 109 -9.41 -0.96 8.24
C ILE A 109 -8.25 -0.69 9.20
N LEU A 110 -7.02 -1.02 8.79
CA LEU A 110 -5.80 -0.71 9.53
C LEU A 110 -4.75 -0.20 8.54
N GLN A 111 -4.07 0.88 8.93
CA GLN A 111 -3.14 1.59 8.07
C GLN A 111 -1.98 2.06 8.93
N ASN A 112 -0.91 1.28 8.93
CA ASN A 112 0.28 1.55 9.73
C ASN A 112 1.46 1.80 8.81
N ALA A 113 2.32 2.73 9.22
CA ALA A 113 3.59 2.94 8.59
C ALA A 113 4.65 3.26 9.62
N SER A 114 5.87 2.92 9.28
CA SER A 114 7.04 3.21 10.10
C SER A 114 8.20 3.62 9.19
N PHE A 115 8.97 4.59 9.61
CA PHE A 115 10.18 4.93 8.90
C PHE A 115 11.40 4.96 9.82
N ASN A 116 12.55 4.75 9.21
CA ASN A 116 13.88 4.98 9.78
C ASN A 116 14.67 5.88 8.84
N ALA A 117 15.28 6.92 9.38
CA ALA A 117 16.00 7.92 8.60
C ALA A 117 17.35 8.30 9.22
N ASP A 118 18.30 8.56 8.34
CA ASP A 118 19.58 9.22 8.65
C ASP A 118 19.54 10.60 8.00
N VAL A 119 19.47 11.64 8.82
CA VAL A 119 19.20 13.01 8.40
C VAL A 119 20.19 13.94 9.02
N GLU A 120 20.59 14.94 8.25
CA GLU A 120 21.53 15.99 8.69
C GLU A 120 20.93 17.36 8.39
N HIS A 121 20.93 18.22 9.41
CA HIS A 121 20.50 19.61 9.33
C HIS A 121 21.68 20.53 9.32
N GLN A 122 21.74 21.46 8.35
CA GLN A 122 22.80 22.44 8.19
C GLN A 122 22.23 23.83 7.98
N GLY A 123 22.93 24.86 8.51
CA GLY A 123 22.64 26.26 8.25
C GLY A 123 23.69 26.87 7.31
N ASN A 124 23.24 27.49 6.21
CA ASN A 124 24.11 28.23 5.31
C ASN A 124 23.82 29.73 5.43
N TYR A 125 24.72 30.47 6.06
CA TYR A 125 24.68 31.92 6.24
C TYR A 125 25.43 32.58 5.10
N GLY A 126 24.73 32.87 4.02
CA GLY A 126 25.32 33.41 2.78
C GLY A 126 26.06 34.73 2.97
N ILE A 127 25.57 35.60 3.86
CA ILE A 127 26.17 36.92 4.16
C ILE A 127 27.60 36.77 4.70
N TRP A 128 27.84 35.73 5.48
CA TRP A 128 29.16 35.47 6.08
C TRP A 128 29.95 34.36 5.37
N GLY A 129 29.35 33.73 4.34
CA GLY A 129 29.96 32.58 3.69
C GLY A 129 30.17 31.38 4.63
N LEU A 130 29.34 31.28 5.67
CA LEU A 130 29.50 30.30 6.75
C LEU A 130 28.49 29.17 6.59
N ASN A 131 29.00 27.94 6.68
CA ASN A 131 28.18 26.74 6.82
C ASN A 131 28.29 26.21 8.23
N ILE A 132 27.17 26.10 8.94
CA ILE A 132 27.08 25.58 10.29
C ILE A 132 26.51 24.17 10.25
N TYR A 133 27.22 23.24 10.81
CA TYR A 133 26.86 21.86 11.03
C TYR A 133 27.41 21.40 12.38
N ASP A 134 26.79 20.38 12.96
CA ASP A 134 27.25 19.85 14.29
C ASP A 134 27.16 20.86 15.44
N VAL A 135 26.08 21.67 15.44
CA VAL A 135 25.72 22.56 16.52
C VAL A 135 24.31 22.28 16.99
N PRO A 136 24.08 21.21 17.79
CA PRO A 136 22.74 20.72 18.15
C PRO A 136 21.87 21.77 18.85
N ASN A 137 22.46 22.66 19.63
CA ASN A 137 21.72 23.73 20.34
C ASN A 137 21.07 24.74 19.39
N HIS A 138 21.52 24.81 18.14
CA HIS A 138 20.96 25.66 17.09
C HIS A 138 20.15 24.86 16.06
N GLY A 139 19.93 23.56 16.33
CA GLY A 139 19.17 22.69 15.41
C GLY A 139 19.98 22.16 14.23
N PHE A 140 21.31 22.38 14.20
CA PHE A 140 22.20 21.86 13.15
C PHE A 140 22.94 20.64 13.66
N TYR A 141 22.47 19.46 13.30
CA TYR A 141 23.04 18.21 13.77
C TYR A 141 22.65 17.07 12.81
N ARG A 142 23.29 15.91 12.97
CA ARG A 142 22.96 14.68 12.27
C ARG A 142 22.30 13.69 13.22
N GLU A 143 21.11 13.24 12.85
CA GLU A 143 20.37 12.17 13.52
C GLU A 143 20.39 10.91 12.65
N ARG A 144 21.01 9.83 13.15
CA ARG A 144 21.27 8.62 12.36
C ARG A 144 20.21 7.56 12.43
N ASP A 145 19.47 7.48 13.51
CA ASP A 145 18.45 6.44 13.75
C ASP A 145 17.11 7.08 14.11
N PHE A 146 16.75 8.13 13.38
CA PHE A 146 15.46 8.76 13.58
C PHE A 146 14.36 7.83 13.07
N HIS A 147 13.53 7.32 13.98
CA HIS A 147 12.44 6.43 13.66
C HIS A 147 11.12 6.94 14.24
N ASN A 148 10.06 6.74 13.51
CA ASN A 148 8.71 7.05 13.96
C ASN A 148 7.69 6.10 13.34
N ASN A 149 6.58 5.91 14.05
CA ASN A 149 5.41 5.20 13.58
C ASN A 149 4.30 6.21 13.34
N TYR A 150 3.58 6.08 12.24
CA TYR A 150 2.50 6.98 11.88
C TYR A 150 1.37 6.23 11.19
N SER A 151 0.20 6.85 11.14
CA SER A 151 -0.94 6.31 10.42
C SER A 151 -1.03 6.98 9.05
N ILE A 152 -1.12 6.17 8.00
CA ILE A 152 -1.34 6.67 6.64
C ILE A 152 -2.84 6.74 6.36
N ALA A 153 -3.27 7.77 5.65
CA ALA A 153 -4.65 7.85 5.17
C ALA A 153 -4.74 7.22 3.77
N VAL A 154 -5.39 6.06 3.70
CA VAL A 154 -5.65 5.33 2.44
C VAL A 154 -7.13 5.40 2.12
N LYS A 155 -7.46 5.71 0.86
CA LYS A 155 -8.84 5.73 0.37
C LYS A 155 -9.38 4.34 0.07
N ASN A 156 -10.69 4.24 0.04
CA ASN A 156 -11.36 3.05 -0.50
C ASN A 156 -10.86 2.76 -1.92
N GLN A 157 -10.71 1.49 -2.20
CA GLN A 157 -10.07 1.00 -3.41
C GLN A 157 -11.09 0.24 -4.27
N VAL A 158 -11.03 0.49 -5.57
CA VAL A 158 -11.63 -0.39 -6.58
C VAL A 158 -10.49 -1.06 -7.33
N SER A 159 -10.52 -2.37 -7.42
CA SER A 159 -9.54 -3.16 -8.17
C SER A 159 -10.20 -4.20 -9.06
N VAL A 160 -9.47 -4.64 -10.06
CA VAL A 160 -9.82 -5.78 -10.91
C VAL A 160 -8.83 -6.90 -10.68
N PHE A 161 -9.31 -8.13 -10.79
CA PHE A 161 -8.45 -9.29 -10.61
C PHE A 161 -8.71 -10.37 -11.65
N LEU A 162 -7.67 -11.15 -11.87
CA LEU A 162 -7.71 -12.35 -12.70
C LEU A 162 -7.00 -13.48 -11.95
N LYS A 163 -7.62 -14.65 -11.95
CA LYS A 163 -7.05 -15.88 -11.40
C LYS A 163 -7.15 -16.99 -12.44
N ILE A 164 -6.13 -17.81 -12.53
CA ILE A 164 -6.10 -18.99 -13.38
C ILE A 164 -5.37 -20.11 -12.66
N GLY A 165 -5.90 -21.31 -12.74
CA GLY A 165 -5.30 -22.45 -12.07
C GLY A 165 -6.04 -23.76 -12.31
N LEU A 166 -5.79 -24.71 -11.46
CA LEU A 166 -6.34 -26.05 -11.53
C LEU A 166 -7.16 -26.36 -10.30
N ALA A 167 -8.29 -27.02 -10.51
CA ALA A 167 -9.11 -27.57 -9.45
C ALA A 167 -9.16 -29.09 -9.57
N TYR A 168 -8.94 -29.79 -8.46
CA TYR A 168 -8.96 -31.26 -8.38
C TYR A 168 -10.12 -31.72 -7.50
N GLU A 169 -10.98 -32.59 -8.03
CA GLU A 169 -12.08 -33.19 -7.30
C GLU A 169 -11.59 -34.25 -6.31
N ILE A 170 -11.53 -33.89 -5.03
CA ILE A 170 -11.27 -34.85 -3.94
C ILE A 170 -12.48 -35.77 -3.78
N SER A 171 -13.68 -35.19 -3.85
CA SER A 171 -14.95 -35.91 -3.81
C SER A 171 -16.02 -35.18 -4.61
N LYS A 172 -17.18 -35.80 -4.83
CA LYS A 172 -18.34 -35.17 -5.52
C LYS A 172 -18.81 -33.85 -4.87
N LYS A 173 -18.35 -33.55 -3.64
CA LYS A 173 -18.76 -32.36 -2.89
C LYS A 173 -17.61 -31.42 -2.57
N VAL A 174 -16.37 -31.81 -2.80
CA VAL A 174 -15.20 -31.04 -2.40
C VAL A 174 -14.17 -31.04 -3.51
N GLN A 175 -13.75 -29.86 -3.90
CA GLN A 175 -12.62 -29.60 -4.81
C GLN A 175 -11.53 -28.86 -4.07
N PHE A 176 -10.28 -29.25 -4.29
CA PHE A 176 -9.10 -28.45 -3.94
C PHE A 176 -8.69 -27.65 -5.19
N PHE A 177 -8.34 -26.40 -5.02
CA PHE A 177 -7.85 -25.59 -6.13
C PHE A 177 -6.53 -24.89 -5.80
N ALA A 178 -5.75 -24.65 -6.84
CA ALA A 178 -4.53 -23.88 -6.81
C ALA A 178 -4.51 -22.92 -7.99
N ASN A 179 -4.45 -21.62 -7.72
CA ASN A 179 -4.49 -20.55 -8.71
C ASN A 179 -3.25 -19.66 -8.62
N ILE A 180 -2.81 -19.15 -9.76
CA ILE A 180 -2.02 -17.92 -9.84
C ILE A 180 -3.01 -16.77 -9.95
N TYR A 181 -2.81 -15.71 -9.21
CA TYR A 181 -3.67 -14.53 -9.27
C TYR A 181 -2.87 -13.25 -9.51
N GLY A 182 -3.52 -12.30 -10.18
CA GLY A 182 -3.08 -10.92 -10.35
C GLY A 182 -4.21 -9.98 -10.00
N ASP A 183 -3.87 -8.87 -9.37
CA ASP A 183 -4.78 -7.84 -8.90
C ASP A 183 -4.21 -6.46 -9.26
N TYR A 184 -5.06 -5.57 -9.74
CA TYR A 184 -4.69 -4.22 -10.13
C TYR A 184 -5.69 -3.19 -9.59
N GLY A 185 -5.21 -2.26 -8.77
CA GLY A 185 -6.00 -1.16 -8.25
C GLY A 185 -6.29 -0.11 -9.32
N LEU A 186 -7.56 0.14 -9.60
CA LEU A 186 -8.02 1.13 -10.58
C LEU A 186 -8.04 2.54 -9.98
N THR A 187 -8.29 2.66 -8.69
CA THR A 187 -8.38 3.95 -7.99
C THR A 187 -7.06 4.33 -7.36
N ASN A 188 -6.78 5.63 -7.31
CA ASN A 188 -5.69 6.15 -6.51
C ASN A 188 -5.99 5.94 -5.03
N THR A 189 -5.12 5.19 -4.35
CA THR A 189 -5.28 4.85 -2.93
C THR A 189 -4.81 5.95 -1.99
N ILE A 190 -4.04 6.92 -2.49
CA ILE A 190 -3.55 8.02 -1.67
C ILE A 190 -4.69 8.97 -1.34
N ALA A 191 -4.96 9.22 -0.07
CA ALA A 191 -5.69 10.40 0.33
C ALA A 191 -4.80 11.61 0.01
N ALA A 192 -5.36 12.64 -0.64
CA ALA A 192 -4.63 13.89 -0.78
C ALA A 192 -4.23 14.34 0.62
N GLY A 193 -2.96 14.13 0.98
CA GLY A 193 -2.41 14.55 2.26
C GLY A 193 -2.05 16.02 2.17
N GLU A 194 -2.23 16.75 3.24
CA GLU A 194 -1.68 18.10 3.39
C GLU A 194 -0.21 18.05 3.83
N ALA A 195 0.33 16.83 4.03
CA ALA A 195 1.70 16.64 4.46
C ALA A 195 2.68 17.01 3.35
N GLU A 196 3.55 17.92 3.66
CA GLU A 196 4.69 18.27 2.83
C GLU A 196 5.97 17.79 3.51
N LEU A 197 6.93 17.32 2.71
CA LEU A 197 8.29 17.10 3.21
C LEU A 197 8.83 18.45 3.61
N GLY A 198 8.75 18.79 4.87
CA GLY A 198 8.97 20.13 5.35
C GLY A 198 9.81 20.19 6.61
N PHE A 199 10.48 21.31 6.77
CA PHE A 199 11.06 21.78 8.00
C PHE A 199 10.10 22.85 8.56
N GLN A 200 9.55 22.61 9.74
CA GLN A 200 8.75 23.60 10.44
C GLN A 200 9.68 24.41 11.37
N ASN A 201 9.91 25.64 11.00
CA ASN A 201 10.46 26.64 11.90
C ASN A 201 9.32 27.02 12.86
N ASP A 202 9.36 26.58 14.11
CA ASP A 202 8.43 27.11 15.08
C ASP A 202 8.71 28.62 15.23
N ARG A 203 7.67 29.39 15.59
CA ARG A 203 7.71 30.86 15.63
C ARG A 203 8.80 31.47 16.55
N LEU A 204 9.62 30.64 17.17
CA LEU A 204 10.71 31.00 18.05
C LEU A 204 12.08 30.87 17.39
N GLY A 205 12.13 30.49 16.10
CA GLY A 205 13.40 30.35 15.38
C GLY A 205 14.27 29.19 15.86
N MET A 206 13.80 28.40 16.81
CA MET A 206 14.47 27.18 17.20
C MET A 206 13.88 26.06 16.34
N ALA A 207 14.70 25.51 15.46
CA ALA A 207 14.47 24.18 14.98
C ALA A 207 14.46 23.27 16.22
N SER A 208 13.28 22.89 16.69
CA SER A 208 13.25 21.91 17.77
C SER A 208 13.94 20.66 17.26
N ALA A 209 14.85 20.13 18.05
CA ALA A 209 15.64 18.95 17.69
C ALA A 209 14.79 17.71 17.34
N HIS A 210 13.47 17.81 17.42
CA HIS A 210 12.49 16.75 17.25
C HIS A 210 11.53 16.96 16.08
N SER A 211 11.66 18.01 15.27
CA SER A 211 10.71 18.33 14.21
C SER A 211 11.19 18.01 12.80
N PHE A 212 11.99 16.98 12.65
CA PHE A 212 12.23 16.43 11.33
C PHE A 212 10.90 15.83 10.81
N MET A 213 10.35 16.43 9.77
CA MET A 213 9.10 16.01 9.11
C MET A 213 7.88 15.85 10.05
N PRO A 214 7.44 16.87 10.79
CA PRO A 214 6.30 16.75 11.70
C PRO A 214 5.00 16.33 11.00
N GLU A 215 4.91 16.57 9.69
CA GLU A 215 3.74 16.24 8.86
C GLU A 215 3.99 15.10 7.87
N TYR A 216 5.09 14.35 8.01
CA TYR A 216 5.40 13.26 7.11
C TYR A 216 4.39 12.11 7.24
N ASN A 217 3.63 11.87 6.17
CA ASN A 217 2.62 10.80 6.07
C ASN A 217 3.09 9.62 5.21
N GLY A 218 4.39 9.42 5.11
CA GLY A 218 5.01 8.42 4.26
C GLY A 218 5.36 8.92 2.87
N ILE A 219 6.31 8.23 2.24
CA ILE A 219 6.78 8.57 0.89
C ILE A 219 5.62 8.60 -0.12
N ILE A 220 4.65 7.70 0.04
CA ILE A 220 3.52 7.56 -0.88
C ILE A 220 2.48 8.67 -0.69
N ALA A 221 2.29 9.16 0.54
CA ALA A 221 1.24 10.12 0.88
C ALA A 221 1.75 11.55 1.06
N THR A 222 3.03 11.82 0.80
CA THR A 222 3.61 13.16 0.87
C THR A 222 3.48 13.83 -0.51
N ASN A 223 2.80 14.98 -0.56
CA ASN A 223 2.38 15.66 -1.80
C ASN A 223 3.53 15.96 -2.78
N ASN A 224 4.72 16.24 -2.27
CA ASN A 224 5.89 16.60 -3.09
C ASN A 224 6.65 15.39 -3.64
N ILE A 225 6.28 14.16 -3.25
CA ILE A 225 7.01 12.93 -3.60
C ILE A 225 6.18 12.00 -4.46
N SER A 226 4.89 11.83 -4.15
CA SER A 226 4.01 10.94 -4.92
C SER A 226 2.61 11.52 -5.07
N VAL A 227 2.12 11.54 -6.31
CA VAL A 227 0.79 12.08 -6.65
C VAL A 227 -0.25 10.96 -6.81
N LYS A 228 0.17 9.74 -7.15
CA LYS A 228 -0.73 8.61 -7.41
C LYS A 228 -0.09 7.28 -7.00
N SER A 229 -0.89 6.40 -6.41
CA SER A 229 -0.52 5.02 -6.14
C SER A 229 -1.63 4.08 -6.56
N HIS A 230 -1.28 3.10 -7.39
CA HIS A 230 -2.15 2.02 -7.81
C HIS A 230 -1.52 0.71 -7.31
N PRO A 231 -2.13 0.02 -6.34
CA PRO A 231 -1.59 -1.22 -5.83
C PRO A 231 -1.66 -2.32 -6.89
N ILE A 232 -0.59 -3.11 -6.96
CA ILE A 232 -0.50 -4.29 -7.81
C ILE A 232 -0.11 -5.46 -6.91
N GLN A 233 -0.81 -6.57 -7.05
CA GLN A 233 -0.49 -7.80 -6.34
C GLN A 233 -0.47 -8.98 -7.31
N VAL A 234 0.51 -9.85 -7.15
CA VAL A 234 0.60 -11.13 -7.86
C VAL A 234 0.96 -12.19 -6.84
N GLY A 235 0.32 -13.35 -6.91
CA GLY A 235 0.56 -14.40 -5.93
C GLY A 235 -0.03 -15.74 -6.30
N LEU A 236 0.03 -16.64 -5.32
CA LEU A 236 -0.56 -17.97 -5.37
C LEU A 236 -1.72 -18.05 -4.40
N GLU A 237 -2.79 -18.69 -4.82
CA GLU A 237 -3.97 -18.97 -4.00
C GLU A 237 -4.20 -20.47 -3.92
N LEU A 238 -4.45 -20.95 -2.72
CA LEU A 238 -4.85 -22.34 -2.45
C LEU A 238 -6.17 -22.32 -1.71
N GLY A 239 -7.06 -23.25 -2.02
CA GLY A 239 -8.33 -23.28 -1.32
C GLY A 239 -9.14 -24.55 -1.54
N LEU A 240 -10.28 -24.57 -0.85
CA LEU A 240 -11.26 -25.63 -0.96
C LEU A 240 -12.59 -25.02 -1.44
N ARG A 241 -13.23 -25.69 -2.40
CA ARG A 241 -14.56 -25.36 -2.87
C ARG A 241 -15.52 -26.49 -2.48
N PHE A 242 -16.58 -26.11 -1.77
CA PHE A 242 -17.66 -27.05 -1.40
C PHE A 242 -18.80 -26.93 -2.41
N ILE A 243 -19.17 -28.05 -3.01
CA ILE A 243 -20.20 -28.12 -4.05
C ILE A 243 -21.52 -28.57 -3.41
N PHE A 244 -22.53 -27.70 -3.50
CA PHE A 244 -23.88 -28.00 -3.06
C PHE A 244 -24.74 -28.34 -4.29
N PRO A 245 -25.14 -29.60 -4.48
CA PRO A 245 -25.93 -30.00 -5.64
C PRO A 245 -27.31 -29.33 -5.61
N HIS A 246 -27.61 -28.55 -6.62
CA HIS A 246 -28.94 -27.98 -6.80
C HIS A 246 -29.89 -29.10 -7.25
N LYS A 247 -30.89 -29.46 -6.42
CA LYS A 247 -31.93 -30.41 -6.81
C LYS A 247 -32.76 -29.77 -7.92
N LYS A 248 -32.54 -30.13 -9.19
CA LYS A 248 -33.49 -29.84 -10.25
C LYS A 248 -34.77 -30.57 -9.90
N LYS A 249 -35.83 -29.88 -9.51
CA LYS A 249 -37.19 -30.38 -9.50
C LYS A 249 -37.61 -30.50 -10.95
N TYR A 250 -37.45 -31.70 -11.55
CA TYR A 250 -38.13 -32.00 -12.78
C TYR A 250 -39.60 -32.17 -12.43
N PRO A 251 -40.51 -31.45 -13.07
CA PRO A 251 -41.93 -31.80 -12.94
C PRO A 251 -42.11 -33.20 -13.48
N CYS A 252 -42.56 -34.13 -12.65
CA CYS A 252 -43.08 -35.42 -13.11
C CYS A 252 -44.22 -35.12 -14.11
N ARG A 253 -43.99 -35.33 -15.38
CA ARG A 253 -45.08 -35.54 -16.35
C ARG A 253 -45.51 -36.98 -16.15
N CYS A 254 -46.52 -37.19 -15.31
CA CYS A 254 -47.33 -38.39 -15.35
C CYS A 254 -48.19 -38.26 -16.61
N MET A 255 -47.97 -39.14 -17.58
CA MET A 255 -48.96 -39.46 -18.60
C MET A 255 -49.93 -40.53 -18.06
#